data_b6fce7a816bd8db7a942d5f38e73eced
#
_entry.id   b6fce7a816bd8db7a942d5f38e73eced
#
_cell.length_a   1.000
_cell.length_b   1.000
_cell.length_c   1.000
_cell.angle_alpha   90.00
_cell.angle_beta   90.00
_cell.angle_gamma   90.00
#
_symmetry.space_group_name_H-M   'P 1'
#
loop_
_entity.id
_entity.type
_entity.pdbx_description
1 polymer ?
#
loop_
_entity_poly.entity_id
_entity_poly.type
_entity_poly.pdbx_seq_one_letter_code
_entity_poly.pdbx_strand_id
1 'polypeptide(L)'
;MLPLVAALAPGGVAQASNGNKPRQPVRWAEAECAQIVDLSQTATLHLDYTIGEEDVGMTADEVDDSRTMQFFAFRRQDFRIAPPPWITQADVTRAAEADPVNVVPGAITTDDVLESTSRFASSDWLRITADDARVPITFDQAAMGVDWDLGGATPGTYVLWGYTWEPVLNIWSARAGFVKLVASAAAAADAGPSIALLDDEAVVVAGDAHPVLGCADVADGSTVTLQWGAKVGSVEPQWQTVVEDEPIASGMLALDFVPPDEAANQVVQLRATVRDPQGREYTAYGARVLSVMADPDGGDDGGGDGGGNGCSCGTPTQRGRWLAAALPLWLLARRRRRSEAGAR
;
A
#
# COMPACT_ATOMS: atom_id res chain seq x y z
N MET A 1 20.28 -29.17 61.62
CA MET A 1 19.11 -28.87 60.77
C MET A 1 19.38 -27.58 60.05
N LEU A 2 19.81 -27.62 58.77
CA LEU A 2 19.95 -26.42 57.95
C LEU A 2 18.65 -26.26 57.13
N PRO A 3 18.11 -25.05 57.01
CA PRO A 3 16.97 -24.83 56.15
C PRO A 3 17.41 -24.77 54.67
N LEU A 4 16.72 -25.57 53.86
CA LEU A 4 16.84 -25.58 52.39
C LEU A 4 16.13 -24.34 51.86
N VAL A 5 16.87 -23.33 51.38
CA VAL A 5 16.31 -22.18 50.67
C VAL A 5 16.14 -22.59 49.19
N ALA A 6 14.90 -22.87 48.83
CA ALA A 6 14.55 -23.06 47.44
C ALA A 6 14.61 -21.71 46.72
N ALA A 7 15.60 -21.54 45.86
CA ALA A 7 15.67 -20.40 44.94
C ALA A 7 14.59 -20.57 43.88
N LEU A 8 13.53 -19.77 43.96
CA LEU A 8 12.59 -19.57 42.86
C LEU A 8 13.34 -18.88 41.71
N ALA A 9 13.62 -19.62 40.66
CA ALA A 9 14.05 -19.03 39.40
C ALA A 9 12.95 -18.08 38.91
N PRO A 10 13.26 -16.84 38.49
CA PRO A 10 12.28 -15.99 37.84
C PRO A 10 11.88 -16.70 36.55
N GLY A 11 10.62 -17.11 36.46
CA GLY A 11 10.02 -17.56 35.22
C GLY A 11 10.18 -16.43 34.22
N GLY A 12 11.10 -16.60 33.26
CA GLY A 12 11.17 -15.72 32.11
C GLY A 12 9.82 -15.78 31.40
N VAL A 13 9.13 -14.66 31.31
CA VAL A 13 8.02 -14.50 30.38
C VAL A 13 8.62 -14.75 29.00
N ALA A 14 8.27 -15.87 28.40
CA ALA A 14 8.54 -16.11 27.00
C ALA A 14 7.85 -14.97 26.25
N GLN A 15 8.60 -14.01 25.77
CA GLN A 15 8.11 -13.07 24.79
C GLN A 15 7.92 -13.90 23.52
N ALA A 16 6.68 -14.18 23.17
CA ALA A 16 6.33 -14.63 21.83
C ALA A 16 6.82 -13.58 20.85
N SER A 17 8.01 -13.76 20.31
CA SER A 17 8.63 -12.76 19.46
C SER A 17 8.68 -13.25 18.03
N ASN A 18 7.60 -13.02 17.30
CA ASN A 18 7.72 -12.75 15.87
C ASN A 18 8.59 -11.48 15.63
N GLY A 19 9.06 -10.84 16.70
CA GLY A 19 9.64 -9.49 16.69
C GLY A 19 10.98 -9.34 16.00
N ASN A 20 11.67 -10.40 15.66
CA ASN A 20 13.03 -10.32 15.12
C ASN A 20 13.18 -10.82 13.67
N LYS A 21 12.12 -11.33 13.05
CA LYS A 21 12.18 -11.74 11.65
C LYS A 21 11.61 -10.66 10.74
N PRO A 22 12.27 -10.36 9.60
CA PRO A 22 11.76 -9.41 8.63
C PRO A 22 10.41 -9.88 8.10
N ARG A 23 9.44 -8.97 8.03
CA ARG A 23 8.16 -9.25 7.39
C ARG A 23 8.35 -9.39 5.87
N GLN A 24 7.67 -10.34 5.28
CA GLN A 24 7.80 -10.63 3.85
C GLN A 24 6.56 -10.16 3.07
N PRO A 25 6.54 -8.91 2.59
CA PRO A 25 5.46 -8.44 1.73
C PRO A 25 5.54 -9.15 0.37
N VAL A 26 4.39 -9.33 -0.27
CA VAL A 26 4.33 -9.69 -1.68
C VAL A 26 4.92 -8.53 -2.50
N ARG A 27 5.91 -8.81 -3.34
CA ARG A 27 6.48 -7.87 -4.28
C ARG A 27 6.00 -8.24 -5.68
N TRP A 28 5.00 -7.53 -6.14
CA TRP A 28 4.45 -7.76 -7.47
C TRP A 28 5.51 -7.48 -8.54
N ALA A 29 5.52 -8.29 -9.59
CA ALA A 29 6.32 -8.00 -10.77
C ALA A 29 5.80 -6.74 -11.47
N GLU A 30 6.67 -6.08 -12.24
CA GLU A 30 6.23 -5.00 -13.12
C GLU A 30 5.19 -5.53 -14.10
N ALA A 31 4.06 -4.85 -14.17
CA ALA A 31 2.96 -5.19 -15.04
C ALA A 31 2.43 -3.94 -15.74
N GLU A 32 1.65 -4.15 -16.79
CA GLU A 32 0.90 -3.06 -17.38
C GLU A 32 0.01 -2.42 -16.33
N CYS A 33 0.07 -1.11 -16.27
CA CYS A 33 -0.67 -0.29 -15.32
C CYS A 33 -2.20 -0.48 -15.45
N ALA A 34 -2.70 -0.63 -16.68
CA ALA A 34 -4.09 -0.96 -17.00
C ALA A 34 -4.13 -2.26 -17.82
N GLN A 35 -4.31 -3.39 -17.12
CA GLN A 35 -4.38 -4.70 -17.77
C GLN A 35 -5.83 -5.04 -18.09
N ILE A 36 -6.17 -5.07 -19.39
CA ILE A 36 -7.52 -5.39 -19.85
C ILE A 36 -7.58 -6.87 -20.25
N VAL A 37 -8.54 -7.61 -19.69
CA VAL A 37 -8.67 -9.05 -19.88
C VAL A 37 -10.06 -9.38 -20.41
N ASP A 38 -10.09 -10.06 -21.56
CA ASP A 38 -11.31 -10.56 -22.22
C ASP A 38 -11.70 -11.92 -21.63
N LEU A 39 -12.78 -11.98 -20.87
CA LEU A 39 -13.30 -13.20 -20.24
C LEU A 39 -13.77 -14.25 -21.25
N SER A 40 -14.10 -13.85 -22.48
CA SER A 40 -14.48 -14.81 -23.53
C SER A 40 -13.28 -15.59 -24.09
N GLN A 41 -12.06 -15.10 -23.86
CA GLN A 41 -10.81 -15.69 -24.37
C GLN A 41 -9.88 -16.18 -23.27
N THR A 42 -10.01 -15.66 -22.06
CA THR A 42 -9.07 -15.90 -20.96
C THR A 42 -9.79 -16.56 -19.81
N ALA A 43 -9.48 -17.82 -19.52
CA ALA A 43 -10.04 -18.54 -18.38
C ALA A 43 -9.22 -18.35 -17.10
N THR A 44 -7.92 -18.07 -17.24
CA THR A 44 -6.99 -17.93 -16.10
C THR A 44 -6.04 -16.78 -16.38
N LEU A 45 -5.82 -15.94 -15.38
CA LEU A 45 -4.84 -14.86 -15.42
C LEU A 45 -3.67 -15.22 -14.51
N HIS A 46 -2.49 -15.36 -15.09
CA HIS A 46 -1.26 -15.58 -14.36
C HIS A 46 -0.72 -14.26 -13.79
N LEU A 47 -0.29 -14.27 -12.52
CA LEU A 47 0.21 -13.10 -11.82
C LEU A 47 1.57 -13.43 -11.19
N ASP A 48 2.59 -12.72 -11.64
CA ASP A 48 3.95 -12.87 -11.13
C ASP A 48 4.18 -12.03 -9.88
N TYR A 49 4.91 -12.60 -8.93
CA TYR A 49 5.38 -11.88 -7.74
C TYR A 49 6.73 -12.42 -7.27
N THR A 50 7.37 -11.69 -6.38
CA THR A 50 8.61 -12.09 -5.71
C THR A 50 8.50 -11.83 -4.22
N ILE A 51 9.44 -12.39 -3.46
CA ILE A 51 9.63 -12.15 -2.03
C ILE A 51 11.05 -11.67 -1.76
N GLY A 52 11.27 -11.01 -0.62
CA GLY A 52 12.60 -10.56 -0.23
C GLY A 52 13.50 -11.68 0.28
N GLU A 53 12.93 -12.54 1.11
CA GLU A 53 13.58 -13.67 1.77
C GLU A 53 12.54 -14.77 1.98
N GLU A 54 13.01 -16.01 2.16
CA GLU A 54 12.12 -17.11 2.55
C GLU A 54 11.74 -17.00 4.02
N ASP A 55 10.52 -17.37 4.34
CA ASP A 55 10.02 -17.38 5.71
C ASP A 55 9.28 -18.69 6.02
N VAL A 56 10.04 -19.75 6.19
CA VAL A 56 9.55 -21.12 6.46
C VAL A 56 9.87 -21.60 7.87
N GLY A 57 10.71 -20.88 8.60
CA GLY A 57 11.18 -21.27 9.92
C GLY A 57 10.17 -20.93 11.00
N MET A 58 9.22 -21.82 11.30
CA MET A 58 8.31 -21.70 12.45
C MET A 58 9.06 -21.96 13.76
N THR A 59 8.77 -21.14 14.78
CA THR A 59 9.15 -21.41 16.17
C THR A 59 7.95 -21.97 16.93
N ALA A 60 8.20 -22.56 18.11
CA ALA A 60 7.13 -23.16 18.92
C ALA A 60 6.06 -22.15 19.39
N ASP A 61 6.38 -20.86 19.31
CA ASP A 61 5.51 -19.77 19.76
C ASP A 61 4.71 -19.13 18.60
N GLU A 62 4.89 -19.62 17.37
CA GLU A 62 4.20 -19.10 16.20
C GLU A 62 2.89 -19.83 15.95
N VAL A 63 1.97 -19.11 15.34
CA VAL A 63 0.65 -19.65 14.98
C VAL A 63 0.80 -20.66 13.86
N ASP A 64 0.20 -21.85 14.00
CA ASP A 64 0.13 -22.83 12.94
C ASP A 64 -0.46 -22.21 11.67
N ASP A 65 0.07 -22.58 10.50
CA ASP A 65 -0.24 -22.02 9.19
C ASP A 65 0.11 -20.52 9.02
N SER A 66 0.75 -19.89 9.99
CA SER A 66 1.32 -18.55 9.78
C SER A 66 2.46 -18.60 8.76
N ARG A 67 2.93 -17.45 8.32
CA ARG A 67 3.97 -17.33 7.29
C ARG A 67 3.54 -17.89 5.95
N THR A 68 2.32 -17.55 5.61
CA THR A 68 1.71 -17.90 4.34
C THR A 68 1.18 -16.63 3.63
N MET A 69 0.99 -16.76 2.34
CA MET A 69 0.42 -15.70 1.51
C MET A 69 -0.92 -16.13 0.93
N GLN A 70 -1.79 -15.16 0.74
CA GLN A 70 -3.02 -15.27 -0.02
C GLN A 70 -3.14 -14.08 -0.97
N PHE A 71 -3.95 -14.24 -2.01
CA PHE A 71 -4.12 -13.22 -3.03
C PHE A 71 -5.60 -12.92 -3.24
N PHE A 72 -5.90 -11.63 -3.44
CA PHE A 72 -7.25 -11.10 -3.51
C PHE A 72 -7.42 -10.09 -4.64
N ALA A 73 -8.61 -10.03 -5.19
CA ALA A 73 -9.05 -9.03 -6.14
C ALA A 73 -10.22 -8.24 -5.55
N PHE A 74 -10.09 -6.92 -5.45
CA PHE A 74 -11.11 -6.03 -4.93
C PHE A 74 -11.67 -5.16 -6.07
N ARG A 75 -12.99 -5.01 -6.14
CA ARG A 75 -13.67 -4.17 -7.12
C ARG A 75 -13.50 -2.67 -6.88
N ARG A 76 -13.12 -2.28 -5.68
CA ARG A 76 -12.87 -0.91 -5.29
C ARG A 76 -11.80 -0.84 -4.21
N GLN A 77 -11.18 0.31 -4.12
CA GLN A 77 -10.31 0.67 -3.01
C GLN A 77 -11.12 1.27 -1.85
N ASP A 78 -10.48 1.46 -0.73
CA ASP A 78 -11.01 2.14 0.45
C ASP A 78 -10.03 3.23 0.88
N PHE A 79 -10.54 4.34 1.40
CA PHE A 79 -9.71 5.44 1.91
C PHE A 79 -8.78 5.05 3.06
N ARG A 80 -9.00 3.89 3.68
CA ARG A 80 -8.13 3.36 4.73
C ARG A 80 -6.81 2.77 4.20
N ILE A 81 -6.58 2.85 2.91
CA ILE A 81 -5.38 2.41 2.17
C ILE A 81 -5.33 0.88 2.04
N ALA A 82 -5.42 0.14 3.14
CA ALA A 82 -5.40 -1.32 3.12
C ALA A 82 -6.77 -1.91 3.49
N PRO A 83 -7.08 -3.13 3.01
CA PRO A 83 -8.20 -3.92 3.52
C PRO A 83 -8.09 -4.18 5.03
N PRO A 84 -9.11 -4.79 5.68
CA PRO A 84 -9.05 -5.17 7.09
C PRO A 84 -7.84 -6.03 7.43
N PRO A 85 -7.24 -5.88 8.63
CA PRO A 85 -6.00 -6.58 8.98
C PRO A 85 -6.13 -8.10 9.07
N TRP A 86 -7.33 -8.63 9.24
CA TRP A 86 -7.63 -10.06 9.32
C TRP A 86 -8.54 -10.50 8.18
N ILE A 87 -8.39 -11.73 7.70
CA ILE A 87 -9.26 -12.28 6.66
C ILE A 87 -10.49 -12.93 7.30
N THR A 88 -10.29 -13.85 8.24
CA THR A 88 -11.36 -14.64 8.87
C THR A 88 -11.37 -14.48 10.39
N GLN A 89 -12.53 -14.73 11.01
CA GLN A 89 -12.62 -14.80 12.46
C GLN A 89 -11.85 -16.03 13.01
N ALA A 90 -11.71 -17.08 12.20
CA ALA A 90 -10.93 -18.26 12.57
C ALA A 90 -9.44 -17.91 12.71
N ASP A 91 -8.89 -17.04 11.84
CA ASP A 91 -7.51 -16.56 11.96
C ASP A 91 -7.29 -15.77 13.25
N VAL A 92 -8.25 -14.90 13.61
CA VAL A 92 -8.21 -14.17 14.89
C VAL A 92 -8.19 -15.13 16.08
N THR A 93 -9.03 -16.16 16.04
CA THR A 93 -9.12 -17.15 17.13
C THR A 93 -7.81 -17.93 17.27
N ARG A 94 -7.27 -18.45 16.17
CA ARG A 94 -5.98 -19.16 16.17
C ARG A 94 -4.83 -18.30 16.68
N ALA A 95 -4.77 -17.05 16.22
CA ALA A 95 -3.74 -16.13 16.67
C ALA A 95 -3.86 -15.81 18.17
N ALA A 96 -5.08 -15.64 18.68
CA ALA A 96 -5.31 -15.37 20.09
C ALA A 96 -5.00 -16.58 20.98
N GLU A 97 -5.20 -17.81 20.51
CA GLU A 97 -4.82 -19.02 21.22
C GLU A 97 -3.30 -19.17 21.34
N ALA A 98 -2.57 -18.82 20.28
CA ALA A 98 -1.10 -18.86 20.26
C ALA A 98 -0.46 -17.66 20.98
N ASP A 99 -1.01 -16.46 20.86
CA ASP A 99 -0.49 -15.24 21.46
C ASP A 99 -1.61 -14.41 22.14
N PRO A 100 -2.13 -14.85 23.29
CA PRO A 100 -3.23 -14.18 23.97
C PRO A 100 -2.85 -12.81 24.57
N VAL A 101 -1.57 -12.47 24.60
CA VAL A 101 -1.08 -11.18 25.11
C VAL A 101 -1.24 -10.08 24.04
N ASN A 102 -0.88 -10.40 22.80
CA ASN A 102 -0.88 -9.43 21.71
C ASN A 102 -2.16 -9.50 20.86
N VAL A 103 -2.83 -10.64 20.83
CA VAL A 103 -4.11 -10.81 20.14
C VAL A 103 -5.24 -10.98 21.15
N VAL A 104 -5.97 -9.89 21.40
CA VAL A 104 -7.13 -9.89 22.29
C VAL A 104 -8.39 -9.86 21.44
N PRO A 105 -9.14 -11.00 21.31
CA PRO A 105 -10.30 -11.09 20.42
C PRO A 105 -11.36 -10.01 20.68
N GLY A 106 -11.57 -9.62 21.93
CA GLY A 106 -12.52 -8.57 22.30
C GLY A 106 -12.14 -7.14 21.86
N ALA A 107 -10.88 -6.94 21.46
CA ALA A 107 -10.42 -5.67 20.89
C ALA A 107 -10.52 -5.64 19.36
N ILE A 108 -10.74 -6.78 18.71
CA ILE A 108 -10.88 -6.91 17.26
C ILE A 108 -12.36 -6.82 16.92
N THR A 109 -12.72 -5.82 16.14
CA THR A 109 -14.11 -5.57 15.72
C THR A 109 -14.43 -6.31 14.41
N THR A 110 -15.71 -6.36 14.03
CA THR A 110 -16.12 -6.90 12.74
C THR A 110 -15.52 -6.14 11.56
N ASP A 111 -15.21 -4.85 11.72
CA ASP A 111 -14.56 -4.04 10.68
C ASP A 111 -13.07 -4.35 10.51
N ASP A 112 -12.47 -5.07 11.43
CA ASP A 112 -11.08 -5.53 11.35
C ASP A 112 -10.94 -6.89 10.65
N VAL A 113 -12.05 -7.53 10.26
CA VAL A 113 -12.09 -8.86 9.63
C VAL A 113 -12.78 -8.77 8.27
N LEU A 114 -12.09 -9.14 7.19
CA LEU A 114 -12.56 -8.97 5.81
C LEU A 114 -13.91 -9.67 5.55
N GLU A 115 -14.09 -10.89 6.03
CA GLU A 115 -15.33 -11.65 5.82
C GLU A 115 -16.54 -11.11 6.56
N SER A 116 -16.34 -10.27 7.58
CA SER A 116 -17.42 -9.73 8.42
C SER A 116 -17.56 -8.22 8.41
N THR A 117 -16.61 -7.52 7.77
CA THR A 117 -16.67 -6.05 7.71
C THR A 117 -17.86 -5.55 6.90
N SER A 118 -18.41 -4.42 7.32
CA SER A 118 -19.40 -3.67 6.53
C SER A 118 -18.77 -2.82 5.42
N ARG A 119 -17.42 -2.68 5.41
CA ARG A 119 -16.69 -1.84 4.44
C ARG A 119 -16.69 -2.39 3.03
N PHE A 120 -16.67 -3.71 2.90
CA PHE A 120 -16.71 -4.42 1.63
C PHE A 120 -17.83 -5.45 1.67
N ALA A 121 -18.78 -5.34 0.75
CA ALA A 121 -19.76 -6.41 0.54
C ALA A 121 -19.03 -7.67 -0.01
N SER A 122 -19.60 -8.84 0.18
CA SER A 122 -19.04 -10.09 -0.36
C SER A 122 -18.91 -10.10 -1.89
N SER A 123 -19.64 -9.22 -2.59
CA SER A 123 -19.53 -8.99 -4.04
C SER A 123 -18.38 -8.05 -4.42
N ASP A 124 -17.79 -7.34 -3.47
CA ASP A 124 -16.76 -6.32 -3.72
C ASP A 124 -15.35 -6.91 -3.78
N TRP A 125 -15.18 -8.17 -3.42
CA TRP A 125 -13.89 -8.82 -3.43
C TRP A 125 -13.99 -10.32 -3.76
N LEU A 126 -12.90 -10.87 -4.26
CA LEU A 126 -12.74 -12.28 -4.62
C LEU A 126 -11.44 -12.81 -4.02
N ARG A 127 -11.44 -14.06 -3.58
CA ARG A 127 -10.19 -14.78 -3.31
C ARG A 127 -9.61 -15.28 -4.63
N ILE A 128 -8.35 -14.96 -4.89
CA ILE A 128 -7.57 -15.57 -5.98
C ILE A 128 -7.06 -16.93 -5.51
N THR A 129 -6.54 -17.00 -4.28
CA THR A 129 -6.19 -18.26 -3.61
C THR A 129 -7.26 -18.61 -2.58
N ALA A 130 -7.69 -19.87 -2.55
CA ALA A 130 -8.64 -20.35 -1.55
C ALA A 130 -8.04 -20.30 -0.13
N ASP A 131 -8.89 -20.29 0.90
CA ASP A 131 -8.42 -20.16 2.28
C ASP A 131 -7.62 -21.39 2.77
N ASP A 132 -7.94 -22.56 2.23
CA ASP A 132 -7.26 -23.83 2.47
C ASP A 132 -6.05 -24.08 1.54
N ALA A 133 -5.80 -23.15 0.60
CA ALA A 133 -4.70 -23.20 -0.36
C ALA A 133 -3.75 -22.01 -0.18
N ARG A 134 -3.40 -21.70 1.09
CA ARG A 134 -2.43 -20.65 1.41
C ARG A 134 -1.06 -21.01 0.89
N VAL A 135 -0.37 -20.02 0.33
CA VAL A 135 0.92 -20.20 -0.35
C VAL A 135 2.06 -20.02 0.64
N PRO A 136 2.95 -21.02 0.82
CA PRO A 136 4.16 -20.85 1.64
C PRO A 136 5.07 -19.74 1.13
N ILE A 137 5.78 -19.06 2.05
CA ILE A 137 6.72 -17.97 1.70
C ILE A 137 8.07 -18.59 1.33
N THR A 138 8.17 -19.15 0.13
CA THR A 138 9.40 -19.74 -0.45
C THR A 138 9.70 -19.15 -1.81
N PHE A 139 10.98 -19.14 -2.21
CA PHE A 139 11.37 -18.70 -3.55
C PHE A 139 10.77 -19.59 -4.65
N ASP A 140 10.66 -20.89 -4.40
CA ASP A 140 10.06 -21.82 -5.36
C ASP A 140 8.58 -21.50 -5.60
N GLN A 141 7.82 -21.19 -4.54
CA GLN A 141 6.42 -20.78 -4.68
C GLN A 141 6.29 -19.42 -5.37
N ALA A 142 7.13 -18.45 -5.00
CA ALA A 142 7.13 -17.14 -5.63
C ALA A 142 7.48 -17.23 -7.13
N ALA A 143 8.42 -18.11 -7.50
CA ALA A 143 8.79 -18.33 -8.90
C ALA A 143 7.68 -18.99 -9.75
N MET A 144 6.72 -19.68 -9.11
CA MET A 144 5.55 -20.21 -9.79
C MET A 144 4.46 -19.17 -10.02
N GLY A 145 4.53 -18.00 -9.36
CA GLY A 145 3.46 -17.01 -9.41
C GLY A 145 2.15 -17.52 -8.79
N VAL A 146 1.05 -16.89 -9.14
CA VAL A 146 -0.30 -17.30 -8.75
C VAL A 146 -1.26 -17.19 -9.95
N ASP A 147 -2.09 -18.19 -10.13
CA ASP A 147 -3.12 -18.22 -11.16
C ASP A 147 -4.46 -17.77 -10.59
N TRP A 148 -5.04 -16.76 -11.19
CA TRP A 148 -6.41 -16.34 -10.92
C TRP A 148 -7.37 -17.02 -11.89
N ASP A 149 -8.16 -17.97 -11.39
CA ASP A 149 -9.27 -18.57 -12.12
C ASP A 149 -10.37 -17.52 -12.33
N LEU A 150 -10.62 -17.16 -13.58
CA LEU A 150 -11.61 -16.16 -13.98
C LEU A 150 -13.00 -16.73 -14.20
N GLY A 151 -13.19 -18.06 -14.09
CA GLY A 151 -14.46 -18.73 -14.37
C GLY A 151 -15.64 -18.25 -13.52
N GLY A 152 -15.38 -17.69 -12.33
CA GLY A 152 -16.38 -17.07 -11.45
C GLY A 152 -16.33 -15.55 -11.40
N ALA A 153 -15.39 -14.93 -12.12
CA ALA A 153 -15.21 -13.48 -12.08
C ALA A 153 -16.25 -12.78 -12.96
N THR A 154 -16.70 -11.61 -12.54
CA THR A 154 -17.64 -10.79 -13.31
C THR A 154 -16.92 -9.59 -13.91
N PRO A 155 -17.37 -9.06 -15.06
CA PRO A 155 -16.80 -7.85 -15.64
C PRO A 155 -16.73 -6.70 -14.63
N GLY A 156 -15.66 -5.92 -14.68
CA GLY A 156 -15.41 -4.79 -13.79
C GLY A 156 -13.92 -4.52 -13.59
N THR A 157 -13.62 -3.47 -12.86
CA THR A 157 -12.25 -3.10 -12.49
C THR A 157 -11.89 -3.72 -11.16
N TYR A 158 -10.69 -4.29 -11.09
CA TYR A 158 -10.17 -4.93 -9.89
C TYR A 158 -8.79 -4.40 -9.54
N VAL A 159 -8.61 -4.06 -8.27
CA VAL A 159 -7.29 -3.81 -7.67
C VAL A 159 -6.85 -5.09 -6.96
N LEU A 160 -5.59 -5.46 -7.16
CA LEU A 160 -5.06 -6.73 -6.66
C LEU A 160 -4.22 -6.50 -5.40
N TRP A 161 -4.35 -7.41 -4.45
CA TRP A 161 -3.62 -7.38 -3.21
C TRP A 161 -3.05 -8.75 -2.85
N GLY A 162 -1.79 -8.76 -2.46
CA GLY A 162 -1.20 -9.88 -1.73
C GLY A 162 -1.35 -9.66 -0.23
N TYR A 163 -1.65 -10.73 0.49
CA TYR A 163 -1.78 -10.73 1.93
C TYR A 163 -0.78 -11.72 2.54
N THR A 164 0.05 -11.25 3.44
CA THR A 164 0.95 -12.09 4.24
C THR A 164 0.37 -12.25 5.62
N TRP A 165 0.05 -13.49 5.99
CA TRP A 165 -0.47 -13.79 7.30
C TRP A 165 0.66 -14.06 8.30
N GLU A 166 1.00 -13.03 9.03
CA GLU A 166 2.00 -13.04 10.10
C GLU A 166 1.44 -12.33 11.33
N PRO A 167 0.55 -12.99 12.09
CA PRO A 167 0.00 -12.37 13.29
C PRO A 167 1.14 -11.96 14.26
N VAL A 168 1.00 -10.79 14.89
CA VAL A 168 -0.12 -9.81 14.86
C VAL A 168 0.03 -8.72 13.77
N LEU A 169 1.06 -8.74 12.97
CA LEU A 169 1.39 -7.71 11.97
C LEU A 169 1.18 -8.27 10.55
N ASN A 170 -0.05 -8.65 10.25
CA ASN A 170 -0.44 -9.04 8.90
C ASN A 170 -0.20 -7.91 7.90
N ILE A 171 0.27 -8.25 6.70
CA ILE A 171 0.68 -7.26 5.69
C ILE A 171 -0.19 -7.39 4.44
N TRP A 172 -0.73 -6.27 3.99
CA TRP A 172 -1.30 -6.12 2.68
C TRP A 172 -0.31 -5.45 1.72
N SER A 173 -0.17 -6.00 0.52
CA SER A 173 0.72 -5.51 -0.52
C SER A 173 -0.09 -5.24 -1.79
N ALA A 174 -0.34 -3.96 -2.09
CA ALA A 174 -1.06 -3.56 -3.29
C ALA A 174 -0.22 -3.84 -4.55
N ARG A 175 -0.85 -4.38 -5.61
CA ARG A 175 -0.29 -4.37 -6.96
C ARG A 175 -0.52 -2.99 -7.57
N ALA A 176 0.49 -2.44 -8.20
CA ALA A 176 0.34 -1.20 -8.95
C ALA A 176 -0.65 -1.38 -10.11
N GLY A 177 -1.49 -0.37 -10.36
CA GLY A 177 -2.48 -0.37 -11.42
C GLY A 177 -3.73 -1.19 -11.12
N PHE A 178 -4.40 -1.65 -12.18
CA PHE A 178 -5.63 -2.42 -12.07
C PHE A 178 -5.74 -3.49 -13.17
N VAL A 179 -6.60 -4.48 -12.92
CA VAL A 179 -7.07 -5.44 -13.92
C VAL A 179 -8.52 -5.11 -14.24
N LYS A 180 -8.82 -4.87 -15.50
CA LYS A 180 -10.18 -4.63 -15.98
C LYS A 180 -10.66 -5.84 -16.75
N LEU A 181 -11.62 -6.56 -16.17
CA LEU A 181 -12.26 -7.69 -16.80
C LEU A 181 -13.40 -7.20 -17.67
N VAL A 182 -13.40 -7.58 -18.95
CA VAL A 182 -14.49 -7.30 -19.89
C VAL A 182 -15.12 -8.60 -20.35
N ALA A 183 -16.43 -8.59 -20.58
CA ALA A 183 -17.15 -9.79 -21.01
C ALA A 183 -16.65 -10.32 -22.37
N SER A 184 -16.24 -9.40 -23.25
CA SER A 184 -15.62 -9.67 -24.55
C SER A 184 -14.91 -8.41 -25.04
N ALA A 185 -14.04 -8.52 -26.03
CA ALA A 185 -13.42 -7.37 -26.68
C ALA A 185 -14.45 -6.38 -27.24
N ALA A 186 -15.58 -6.85 -27.73
CA ALA A 186 -16.67 -5.99 -28.20
C ALA A 186 -17.36 -5.20 -27.06
N ALA A 187 -17.39 -5.76 -25.86
CA ALA A 187 -17.97 -5.10 -24.68
C ALA A 187 -16.99 -4.14 -23.97
N ALA A 188 -15.72 -4.10 -24.36
CA ALA A 188 -14.72 -3.26 -23.74
C ALA A 188 -15.07 -1.76 -23.81
N ALA A 189 -15.66 -1.32 -24.93
CA ALA A 189 -16.09 0.07 -25.11
C ALA A 189 -17.26 0.46 -24.17
N ASP A 190 -18.07 -0.50 -23.74
CA ASP A 190 -19.19 -0.28 -22.83
C ASP A 190 -18.79 -0.47 -21.35
N ALA A 191 -17.58 -0.91 -21.09
CA ALA A 191 -17.06 -0.98 -19.73
C ALA A 191 -16.89 0.44 -19.15
N GLY A 192 -17.23 0.63 -17.88
CA GLY A 192 -17.08 1.92 -17.21
C GLY A 192 -15.59 2.39 -17.17
N PRO A 193 -15.34 3.63 -16.81
CA PRO A 193 -13.97 4.15 -16.69
C PRO A 193 -13.23 3.46 -15.54
N SER A 194 -11.91 3.49 -15.59
CA SER A 194 -11.03 2.94 -14.55
C SER A 194 -9.82 3.84 -14.37
N ILE A 195 -9.34 3.98 -13.15
CA ILE A 195 -8.12 4.71 -12.83
C ILE A 195 -7.39 4.01 -11.68
N ALA A 196 -6.07 4.11 -11.64
CA ALA A 196 -5.24 3.82 -10.47
C ALA A 196 -4.21 4.93 -10.29
N LEU A 197 -3.95 5.30 -9.03
CA LEU A 197 -2.84 6.15 -8.66
C LEU A 197 -1.63 5.29 -8.34
N LEU A 198 -0.46 5.72 -8.80
CA LEU A 198 0.81 4.99 -8.67
C LEU A 198 1.77 5.67 -7.68
N ASP A 199 1.21 6.45 -6.76
CA ASP A 199 2.00 7.25 -5.84
C ASP A 199 2.88 6.38 -4.97
N ASP A 200 4.15 6.76 -4.88
CA ASP A 200 5.05 6.30 -3.83
C ASP A 200 4.92 7.21 -2.60
N GLU A 201 5.28 6.67 -1.43
CA GLU A 201 5.40 7.48 -0.23
C GLU A 201 6.45 8.57 -0.47
N ALA A 202 6.05 9.83 -0.34
CA ALA A 202 6.89 10.97 -0.62
C ALA A 202 6.76 12.05 0.45
N VAL A 203 7.82 12.86 0.56
CA VAL A 203 7.81 14.12 1.28
C VAL A 203 7.73 15.22 0.24
N VAL A 204 6.71 16.05 0.34
CA VAL A 204 6.42 17.16 -0.58
C VAL A 204 6.38 18.48 0.20
N VAL A 205 6.57 19.61 -0.48
CA VAL A 205 6.55 20.94 0.16
C VAL A 205 5.26 21.64 -0.23
N ALA A 206 4.62 22.32 0.72
CA ALA A 206 3.45 23.15 0.44
C ALA A 206 3.80 24.23 -0.59
N GLY A 207 2.93 24.43 -1.57
CA GLY A 207 3.16 25.38 -2.67
C GLY A 207 3.95 24.81 -3.85
N ASP A 208 4.73 23.74 -3.68
CA ASP A 208 5.50 23.12 -4.76
C ASP A 208 4.66 22.07 -5.51
N ALA A 209 4.75 22.06 -6.84
CA ALA A 209 4.08 21.07 -7.66
C ALA A 209 4.72 19.69 -7.48
N HIS A 210 3.90 18.68 -7.18
CA HIS A 210 4.28 17.27 -7.11
C HIS A 210 3.51 16.48 -8.18
N PRO A 211 4.19 15.78 -9.11
CA PRO A 211 3.51 15.00 -10.13
C PRO A 211 2.90 13.73 -9.51
N VAL A 212 1.59 13.61 -9.56
CA VAL A 212 0.83 12.40 -9.20
C VAL A 212 0.69 11.54 -10.44
N LEU A 213 1.41 10.43 -10.45
CA LEU A 213 1.36 9.49 -11.55
C LEU A 213 0.19 8.51 -11.40
N GLY A 214 -0.35 8.08 -12.52
CA GLY A 214 -1.43 7.12 -12.54
C GLY A 214 -1.58 6.46 -13.89
N CYS A 215 -2.59 5.62 -14.00
CA CYS A 215 -3.04 5.05 -15.25
C CYS A 215 -4.56 5.02 -15.31
N ALA A 216 -5.07 5.20 -16.50
CA ALA A 216 -6.50 5.22 -16.77
C ALA A 216 -6.87 4.37 -17.98
N ASP A 217 -8.07 3.80 -17.96
CA ASP A 217 -8.75 3.26 -19.13
C ASP A 217 -10.14 3.92 -19.18
N VAL A 218 -10.30 4.84 -20.13
CA VAL A 218 -11.42 5.77 -20.21
C VAL A 218 -11.85 5.99 -21.65
N ALA A 219 -13.11 6.38 -21.83
CA ALA A 219 -13.62 6.81 -23.15
C ALA A 219 -13.14 8.23 -23.47
N ASP A 220 -13.10 8.57 -24.76
CA ASP A 220 -12.81 9.93 -25.21
C ASP A 220 -13.81 10.93 -24.60
N GLY A 221 -13.31 12.06 -24.11
CA GLY A 221 -14.09 13.09 -23.44
C GLY A 221 -14.34 12.83 -21.95
N SER A 222 -13.66 11.85 -21.37
CA SER A 222 -13.67 11.65 -19.91
C SER A 222 -12.85 12.71 -19.19
N THR A 223 -13.19 12.95 -17.93
CA THR A 223 -12.52 13.90 -17.05
C THR A 223 -12.06 13.23 -15.75
N VAL A 224 -11.08 13.83 -15.07
CA VAL A 224 -10.62 13.44 -13.76
C VAL A 224 -10.68 14.60 -12.77
N THR A 225 -11.10 14.29 -11.56
CA THR A 225 -11.03 15.21 -10.41
C THR A 225 -10.04 14.62 -9.40
N LEU A 226 -9.01 15.39 -9.03
CA LEU A 226 -8.04 15.04 -8.00
C LEU A 226 -8.36 15.78 -6.71
N GLN A 227 -8.37 15.05 -5.60
CA GLN A 227 -8.64 15.57 -4.28
C GLN A 227 -7.60 15.09 -3.28
N TRP A 228 -7.36 15.89 -2.25
CA TRP A 228 -6.54 15.51 -1.10
C TRP A 228 -7.36 15.60 0.19
N GLY A 229 -6.88 14.93 1.22
CA GLY A 229 -7.44 15.03 2.55
C GLY A 229 -6.47 14.59 3.63
N ALA A 230 -6.51 15.27 4.77
CA ALA A 230 -5.64 14.94 5.90
C ALA A 230 -5.96 13.54 6.43
N LYS A 231 -4.95 12.68 6.55
CA LYS A 231 -5.08 11.30 7.03
C LYS A 231 -4.98 11.25 8.55
N VAL A 232 -6.11 11.05 9.22
CA VAL A 232 -6.19 10.96 10.68
C VAL A 232 -6.73 9.59 11.09
N GLY A 233 -5.83 8.66 11.35
CA GLY A 233 -6.19 7.30 11.75
C GLY A 233 -7.09 6.59 10.73
N SER A 234 -8.22 6.05 11.18
CA SER A 234 -9.21 5.35 10.35
C SER A 234 -10.41 6.22 9.95
N VAL A 235 -10.39 7.52 10.27
CA VAL A 235 -11.46 8.44 9.90
C VAL A 235 -11.33 8.82 8.43
N GLU A 236 -12.46 8.87 7.73
CA GLU A 236 -12.47 9.33 6.34
C GLU A 236 -12.05 10.80 6.28
N PRO A 237 -11.07 11.15 5.43
CA PRO A 237 -10.63 12.52 5.25
C PRO A 237 -11.75 13.44 4.78
N GLN A 238 -11.66 14.71 5.16
CA GLN A 238 -12.43 15.78 4.50
C GLN A 238 -11.73 16.08 3.18
N TRP A 239 -12.36 15.69 2.07
CA TRP A 239 -11.76 15.80 0.75
C TRP A 239 -11.86 17.23 0.20
N GLN A 240 -10.72 17.76 -0.26
CA GLN A 240 -10.61 19.07 -0.90
C GLN A 240 -10.11 18.90 -2.34
N THR A 241 -10.76 19.56 -3.29
CA THR A 241 -10.43 19.47 -4.72
C THR A 241 -9.26 20.36 -5.06
N VAL A 242 -8.29 19.82 -5.81
CA VAL A 242 -7.12 20.55 -6.35
C VAL A 242 -7.08 20.55 -7.88
N VAL A 243 -7.64 19.50 -8.50
CA VAL A 243 -7.86 19.44 -9.94
C VAL A 243 -9.34 19.09 -10.14
N GLU A 244 -10.05 19.86 -10.96
CA GLU A 244 -11.47 19.67 -11.21
C GLU A 244 -11.72 19.46 -12.70
N ASP A 245 -12.37 18.32 -13.02
CA ASP A 245 -12.82 17.97 -14.38
C ASP A 245 -11.74 18.12 -15.47
N GLU A 246 -10.48 17.80 -15.15
CA GLU A 246 -9.36 17.81 -16.10
C GLU A 246 -9.58 16.76 -17.19
N PRO A 247 -9.54 17.09 -18.49
CA PRO A 247 -9.66 16.13 -19.57
C PRO A 247 -8.53 15.09 -19.55
N ILE A 248 -8.87 13.81 -19.67
CA ILE A 248 -7.89 12.73 -19.71
C ILE A 248 -8.14 11.76 -20.87
N ALA A 249 -7.11 10.99 -21.20
CA ALA A 249 -7.15 9.89 -22.16
C ALA A 249 -6.67 8.59 -21.50
N SER A 250 -6.97 7.46 -22.12
CA SER A 250 -6.44 6.16 -21.69
C SER A 250 -4.92 6.10 -21.79
N GLY A 251 -4.29 5.44 -20.82
CA GLY A 251 -2.85 5.26 -20.71
C GLY A 251 -2.29 5.80 -19.40
N MET A 252 -0.99 6.10 -19.42
CA MET A 252 -0.32 6.78 -18.30
C MET A 252 -0.83 8.21 -18.19
N LEU A 253 -1.09 8.63 -16.97
CA LEU A 253 -1.48 10.01 -16.64
C LEU A 253 -0.50 10.59 -15.64
N ALA A 254 -0.38 11.91 -15.65
CA ALA A 254 0.32 12.71 -14.65
C ALA A 254 -0.56 13.91 -14.33
N LEU A 255 -0.88 14.09 -13.06
CA LEU A 255 -1.65 15.21 -12.53
C LEU A 255 -0.76 16.01 -11.60
N ASP A 256 -0.82 17.33 -11.67
CA ASP A 256 -0.05 18.15 -10.75
C ASP A 256 -0.82 18.34 -9.44
N PHE A 257 -0.26 17.85 -8.35
CA PHE A 257 -0.72 18.14 -7.00
C PHE A 257 0.13 19.29 -6.43
N VAL A 258 -0.45 20.45 -6.23
CA VAL A 258 0.16 21.54 -5.49
C VAL A 258 -0.45 21.53 -4.09
N PRO A 259 0.29 21.01 -3.06
CA PRO A 259 -0.25 20.99 -1.71
C PRO A 259 -0.52 22.42 -1.23
N PRO A 260 -1.73 22.74 -0.78
CA PRO A 260 -2.00 24.08 -0.26
C PRO A 260 -1.36 24.28 1.12
N ASP A 261 -1.23 25.54 1.55
CA ASP A 261 -0.57 25.89 2.83
C ASP A 261 -1.23 25.22 4.02
N GLU A 262 -2.56 25.02 3.99
CA GLU A 262 -3.28 24.29 5.05
C GLU A 262 -2.94 22.81 5.15
N ALA A 263 -2.33 22.23 4.11
CA ALA A 263 -1.81 20.86 4.16
C ALA A 263 -0.43 20.77 4.84
N ALA A 264 0.23 21.89 5.08
CA ALA A 264 1.57 21.93 5.67
C ALA A 264 1.62 21.24 7.04
N ASN A 265 2.68 20.45 7.25
CA ASN A 265 2.91 19.62 8.44
C ASN A 265 1.85 18.54 8.67
N GLN A 266 1.13 18.13 7.63
CA GLN A 266 0.16 17.05 7.67
C GLN A 266 0.62 15.85 6.85
N VAL A 267 0.08 14.69 7.20
CA VAL A 267 0.09 13.49 6.36
C VAL A 267 -1.21 13.52 5.58
N VAL A 268 -1.12 13.49 4.26
CA VAL A 268 -2.29 13.58 3.37
C VAL A 268 -2.42 12.35 2.50
N GLN A 269 -3.63 12.04 2.12
CA GLN A 269 -3.97 11.02 1.14
C GLN A 269 -4.59 11.69 -0.08
N LEU A 270 -4.29 11.15 -1.27
CA LEU A 270 -4.89 11.58 -2.52
C LEU A 270 -6.01 10.61 -2.92
N ARG A 271 -7.00 11.13 -3.64
CA ARG A 271 -7.94 10.32 -4.40
C ARG A 271 -8.22 10.97 -5.75
N ALA A 272 -8.42 10.14 -6.76
CA ALA A 272 -8.84 10.59 -8.07
C ALA A 272 -10.15 9.92 -8.46
N THR A 273 -11.08 10.70 -8.99
CA THR A 273 -12.33 10.20 -9.55
C THR A 273 -12.38 10.54 -11.02
N VAL A 274 -12.50 9.51 -11.86
CA VAL A 274 -12.75 9.69 -13.28
C VAL A 274 -14.23 9.62 -13.56
N ARG A 275 -14.69 10.46 -14.50
CA ARG A 275 -16.06 10.45 -15.00
C ARG A 275 -16.03 10.37 -16.53
N ASP A 276 -16.80 9.45 -17.09
CA ASP A 276 -16.96 9.33 -18.53
C ASP A 276 -18.13 10.20 -19.06
N PRO A 277 -18.27 10.36 -20.39
CA PRO A 277 -19.34 11.15 -20.98
C PRO A 277 -20.76 10.61 -20.71
N GLN A 278 -20.87 9.35 -20.27
CA GLN A 278 -22.15 8.72 -19.84
C GLN A 278 -22.44 8.97 -18.37
N GLY A 279 -21.54 9.67 -17.64
CA GLY A 279 -21.70 9.97 -16.22
C GLY A 279 -21.36 8.80 -15.29
N ARG A 280 -20.73 7.73 -15.80
CA ARG A 280 -20.21 6.64 -14.96
C ARG A 280 -18.92 7.08 -14.30
N GLU A 281 -18.71 6.67 -13.06
CA GLU A 281 -17.57 7.08 -12.26
C GLU A 281 -16.78 5.89 -11.73
N TYR A 282 -15.49 6.10 -11.53
CA TYR A 282 -14.62 5.21 -10.77
C TYR A 282 -13.64 6.03 -9.94
N THR A 283 -13.51 5.69 -8.66
CA THR A 283 -12.64 6.38 -7.71
C THR A 283 -11.49 5.46 -7.29
N ALA A 284 -10.26 5.99 -7.39
CA ALA A 284 -9.05 5.38 -6.83
C ALA A 284 -8.48 6.26 -5.72
N TYR A 285 -7.88 5.61 -4.74
CA TYR A 285 -7.14 6.26 -3.66
C TYR A 285 -5.65 6.00 -3.85
N GLY A 286 -4.80 6.96 -3.47
CA GLY A 286 -3.36 6.74 -3.38
C GLY A 286 -3.09 5.53 -2.48
N ALA A 287 -2.25 4.62 -2.94
CA ALA A 287 -1.87 3.42 -2.18
C ALA A 287 -0.99 3.77 -0.97
N ARG A 288 -0.46 4.99 -0.95
CA ARG A 288 0.39 5.53 0.11
C ARG A 288 -0.05 6.93 0.49
N VAL A 289 0.58 7.49 1.50
CA VAL A 289 0.34 8.85 1.99
C VAL A 289 1.52 9.75 1.64
N LEU A 290 1.26 11.05 1.51
CA LEU A 290 2.28 12.07 1.34
C LEU A 290 2.48 12.82 2.65
N SER A 291 3.72 13.11 3.01
CA SER A 291 4.05 14.00 4.12
C SER A 291 4.31 15.40 3.58
N VAL A 292 3.44 16.34 3.88
CA VAL A 292 3.56 17.73 3.41
C VAL A 292 4.35 18.53 4.42
N MET A 293 5.48 19.08 4.00
CA MET A 293 6.28 20.04 4.80
C MET A 293 5.83 21.47 4.53
N ALA A 294 5.96 22.33 5.52
CA ALA A 294 5.81 23.77 5.29
C ALA A 294 6.92 24.27 4.34
N ASP A 295 6.61 25.25 3.51
CA ASP A 295 7.61 25.94 2.72
C ASP A 295 8.63 26.65 3.64
N PRO A 296 9.92 26.28 3.60
CA PRO A 296 10.94 26.90 4.42
C PRO A 296 11.18 28.38 4.07
N ASP A 297 10.84 28.79 2.83
CA ASP A 297 11.03 30.15 2.33
C ASP A 297 9.76 30.99 2.46
N GLY A 298 8.62 30.39 2.83
CA GLY A 298 7.34 31.05 3.11
C GLY A 298 7.30 31.86 4.41
N GLY A 299 8.47 32.28 4.94
CA GLY A 299 8.62 33.13 6.10
C GLY A 299 8.16 34.54 5.82
N ASP A 300 7.03 34.88 6.41
CA ASP A 300 6.56 36.21 6.80
C ASP A 300 7.25 37.41 6.09
N ASP A 301 6.84 37.74 4.86
CA ASP A 301 7.05 39.09 4.32
C ASP A 301 6.24 40.16 5.07
N GLY A 302 5.94 39.88 6.34
CA GLY A 302 5.38 40.82 7.27
C GLY A 302 6.39 41.90 7.60
N GLY A 303 6.51 42.85 6.71
CA GLY A 303 7.19 44.17 6.91
C GLY A 303 6.70 44.82 8.21
N GLY A 304 7.31 44.45 9.33
CA GLY A 304 7.16 45.09 10.63
C GLY A 304 8.42 45.89 10.94
N ASP A 305 8.49 47.12 10.45
CA ASP A 305 9.34 48.13 11.04
C ASP A 305 9.04 48.28 12.53
N GLY A 306 9.81 47.62 13.37
CA GLY A 306 9.68 47.68 14.85
C GLY A 306 11.03 47.48 15.49
N GLY A 307 11.77 48.60 15.69
CA GLY A 307 13.00 48.60 16.46
C GLY A 307 12.80 48.04 17.87
N GLY A 308 13.57 47.03 18.24
CA GLY A 308 13.58 46.47 19.58
C GLY A 308 14.87 45.73 19.86
N ASN A 309 15.68 46.27 20.74
CA ASN A 309 16.89 45.66 21.32
C ASN A 309 16.59 44.25 21.85
N GLY A 310 17.19 43.23 21.31
CA GLY A 310 17.05 41.87 21.78
C GLY A 310 18.34 41.07 21.70
N CYS A 311 18.76 40.50 22.79
CA CYS A 311 20.00 39.80 23.03
C CYS A 311 20.27 38.68 22.03
N SER A 312 21.37 38.80 21.30
CA SER A 312 21.95 37.76 20.46
C SER A 312 22.62 36.71 21.35
N CYS A 313 22.00 35.55 21.49
CA CYS A 313 22.69 34.32 21.90
C CYS A 313 23.05 33.53 20.65
N GLY A 314 24.25 33.77 20.14
CA GLY A 314 24.78 33.02 19.02
C GLY A 314 25.07 31.57 19.41
N THR A 315 24.33 30.64 18.85
CA THR A 315 24.74 29.22 18.76
C THR A 315 25.41 28.99 17.41
N PRO A 316 26.60 28.37 17.35
CA PRO A 316 27.23 28.11 16.06
C PRO A 316 26.49 26.98 15.34
N THR A 317 25.82 27.33 14.25
CA THR A 317 25.24 26.38 13.28
C THR A 317 26.36 25.67 12.53
N GLN A 318 26.73 24.47 13.03
CA GLN A 318 27.39 23.46 12.20
C GLN A 318 26.34 22.60 11.51
N ARG A 319 25.65 23.16 10.53
CA ARG A 319 24.82 22.38 9.59
C ARG A 319 25.40 22.55 8.20
N GLY A 320 25.80 21.46 7.59
CA GLY A 320 26.08 21.44 6.17
C GLY A 320 27.43 20.92 5.76
N ARG A 321 27.78 19.66 6.06
CA ARG A 321 28.90 18.98 5.37
C ARG A 321 28.83 17.47 5.27
N TRP A 322 27.69 16.79 5.53
CA TRP A 322 27.67 15.33 5.52
C TRP A 322 26.86 14.68 4.39
N LEU A 323 26.19 15.43 3.53
CA LEU A 323 25.38 14.86 2.44
C LEU A 323 26.09 14.78 1.08
N ALA A 324 27.30 15.34 0.93
CA ALA A 324 28.02 15.31 -0.36
C ALA A 324 28.96 14.11 -0.56
N ALA A 325 29.17 13.26 0.44
CA ALA A 325 30.16 12.17 0.37
C ALA A 325 29.60 10.78 0.02
N ALA A 326 28.28 10.58 0.04
CA ALA A 326 27.69 9.27 -0.19
C ALA A 326 27.38 8.96 -1.67
N LEU A 327 27.19 9.96 -2.51
CA LEU A 327 26.82 9.78 -3.92
C LEU A 327 27.92 9.20 -4.84
N PRO A 328 29.21 9.50 -4.69
CA PRO A 328 30.23 8.94 -5.60
C PRO A 328 30.54 7.47 -5.38
N LEU A 329 30.33 6.91 -4.17
CA LEU A 329 30.62 5.50 -3.88
C LEU A 329 29.60 4.54 -4.52
N TRP A 330 28.35 4.95 -4.64
CA TRP A 330 27.29 4.12 -5.24
C TRP A 330 27.46 4.00 -6.78
N LEU A 331 27.90 5.07 -7.43
CA LEU A 331 28.18 5.07 -8.88
C LEU A 331 29.44 4.25 -9.25
N LEU A 332 30.44 4.19 -8.37
CA LEU A 332 31.64 3.38 -8.58
C LEU A 332 31.37 1.88 -8.38
N ALA A 333 30.49 1.49 -7.47
CA ALA A 333 30.10 0.10 -7.27
C ALA A 333 29.30 -0.45 -8.48
N ARG A 334 28.46 0.39 -9.13
CA ARG A 334 27.71 0.02 -10.33
C ARG A 334 28.59 -0.13 -11.58
N ARG A 335 29.68 0.62 -11.66
CA ARG A 335 30.64 0.53 -12.79
C ARG A 335 31.48 -0.74 -12.73
N ARG A 336 31.85 -1.23 -11.54
CA ARG A 336 32.66 -2.46 -11.36
C ARG A 336 31.88 -3.73 -11.74
N ARG A 337 30.57 -3.79 -11.53
CA ARG A 337 29.75 -4.96 -11.90
C ARG A 337 29.51 -5.12 -13.40
N ARG A 338 29.67 -4.05 -14.20
CA ARG A 338 29.55 -4.14 -15.66
C ARG A 338 30.81 -4.60 -16.38
N SER A 339 31.98 -4.54 -15.75
CA SER A 339 33.25 -5.00 -16.37
C SER A 339 33.49 -6.51 -16.19
N GLU A 340 32.80 -7.19 -15.26
CA GLU A 340 32.95 -8.63 -15.04
C GLU A 340 31.96 -9.49 -15.84
N ALA A 341 30.94 -8.92 -16.43
CA ALA A 341 29.95 -9.63 -17.24
C ALA A 341 30.32 -9.75 -18.75
N GLY A 342 31.47 -9.21 -19.15
CA GLY A 342 31.91 -9.19 -20.55
C GLY A 342 33.06 -10.16 -20.89
N ALA A 343 33.48 -11.04 -19.95
CA ALA A 343 34.58 -11.97 -20.15
C ALA A 343 34.20 -13.41 -19.75
N ARG A 344 33.21 -13.97 -20.46
CA ARG A 344 33.01 -15.43 -20.61
C ARG A 344 32.25 -15.68 -21.92
#